data_5d6610a04875ce016970756274e0e34b
#
_entry.id   5d6610a04875ce016970756274e0e34b
#
_cell.length_a   1.000
_cell.length_b   1.000
_cell.length_c   1.000
_cell.angle_alpha   90.00
_cell.angle_beta   90.00
_cell.angle_gamma   90.00
#
_symmetry.space_group_name_H-M   'P 1'
#
loop_
_entity.id
_entity.type
_entity.pdbx_description
1 polymer ?
#
loop_
_entity_poly.entity_id
_entity_poly.type
_entity_poly.pdbx_seq_one_letter_code
_entity_poly.pdbx_strand_id
1 'polypeptide(L)'
;MLLAVSKTFPPGHIEAAYAAGQRAFGENHAQEGVEKITVLAALALERRVAQGRQENSRTRSDAIIPSAGVASPERPLLLPLEWHFIGPIQSNKTRLIAEHFQWVHSLDREKIAQRLNAARPDGTPPLNVCIQVNVSGEAAKSGVTPGEEAKLADVIARLPRLKLRGLMAIPEPTTDVTLQRRRFALLRELKDRLAARGHALDTLSMGMSDDLEAAIMEGATMVRVGSAIFGPRTK
;
A
#
# COMPACT_ATOMS: atom_id res chain seq x y z
N MET A 1 -9.02 -6.08 2.24
CA MET A 1 -8.53 -5.32 1.06
C MET A 1 -7.42 -6.09 0.38
N LEU A 2 -7.40 -6.12 -0.96
CA LEU A 2 -6.28 -6.67 -1.75
C LEU A 2 -5.32 -5.54 -2.12
N LEU A 3 -4.04 -5.69 -1.76
CA LEU A 3 -2.95 -4.82 -2.16
C LEU A 3 -2.16 -5.51 -3.29
N ALA A 4 -2.18 -4.95 -4.49
CA ALA A 4 -1.43 -5.46 -5.62
C ALA A 4 0.04 -5.04 -5.52
N VAL A 5 0.95 -5.99 -5.35
CA VAL A 5 2.39 -5.73 -5.17
C VAL A 5 3.05 -5.60 -6.54
N SER A 6 3.24 -4.36 -6.99
CA SER A 6 3.68 -3.99 -8.34
C SER A 6 5.20 -3.78 -8.48
N LYS A 7 5.98 -4.05 -7.42
CA LYS A 7 7.45 -3.95 -7.48
C LYS A 7 8.02 -4.73 -8.66
N THR A 8 8.98 -4.14 -9.37
CA THR A 8 9.65 -4.67 -10.57
C THR A 8 8.78 -4.77 -11.85
N PHE A 9 7.48 -4.51 -11.77
CA PHE A 9 6.61 -4.47 -12.94
C PHE A 9 6.49 -3.06 -13.51
N PRO A 10 6.48 -2.88 -14.83
CA PRO A 10 6.37 -1.56 -15.45
C PRO A 10 4.98 -0.94 -15.30
N PRO A 11 4.84 0.39 -15.50
CA PRO A 11 3.56 1.11 -15.35
C PRO A 11 2.39 0.51 -16.13
N GLY A 12 2.61 -0.05 -17.32
CA GLY A 12 1.54 -0.67 -18.12
C GLY A 12 0.83 -1.84 -17.43
N HIS A 13 1.51 -2.59 -16.55
CA HIS A 13 0.87 -3.65 -15.76
C HIS A 13 -0.06 -3.05 -14.68
N ILE A 14 0.31 -1.88 -14.14
CA ILE A 14 -0.52 -1.16 -13.18
C ILE A 14 -1.77 -0.62 -13.87
N GLU A 15 -1.65 -0.10 -15.10
CA GLU A 15 -2.79 0.35 -15.91
C GLU A 15 -3.74 -0.80 -16.21
N ALA A 16 -3.24 -1.98 -16.57
CA ALA A 16 -4.06 -3.17 -16.81
C ALA A 16 -4.81 -3.61 -15.53
N ALA A 17 -4.12 -3.66 -14.40
CA ALA A 17 -4.75 -3.98 -13.11
C ALA A 17 -5.77 -2.92 -12.70
N TYR A 18 -5.48 -1.64 -12.95
CA TYR A 18 -6.42 -0.54 -12.72
C TYR A 18 -7.69 -0.69 -13.58
N ALA A 19 -7.55 -1.03 -14.84
CA ALA A 19 -8.70 -1.28 -15.74
C ALA A 19 -9.58 -2.44 -15.24
N ALA A 20 -8.95 -3.45 -14.60
CA ALA A 20 -9.65 -4.55 -13.92
C ALA A 20 -10.27 -4.18 -12.57
N GLY A 21 -10.13 -2.93 -12.11
CA GLY A 21 -10.75 -2.43 -10.88
C GLY A 21 -9.80 -2.28 -9.69
N GLN A 22 -8.51 -2.65 -9.82
CA GLN A 22 -7.55 -2.47 -8.72
C GLN A 22 -7.21 -1.00 -8.48
N ARG A 23 -7.07 -0.59 -7.20
CA ARG A 23 -6.82 0.80 -6.81
C ARG A 23 -5.61 0.96 -5.89
N ALA A 24 -5.27 -0.06 -5.11
CA ALA A 24 -4.21 -0.02 -4.12
C ALA A 24 -2.99 -0.82 -4.60
N PHE A 25 -1.82 -0.16 -4.66
CA PHE A 25 -0.58 -0.75 -5.19
C PHE A 25 0.56 -0.65 -4.18
N GLY A 26 1.35 -1.72 -4.07
CA GLY A 26 2.44 -1.83 -3.11
C GLY A 26 3.82 -1.86 -3.75
N GLU A 27 4.72 -0.99 -3.27
CA GLU A 27 6.10 -0.88 -3.74
C GLU A 27 7.11 -1.13 -2.62
N ASN A 28 8.23 -1.76 -2.97
CA ASN A 28 9.30 -2.06 -2.02
C ASN A 28 10.48 -1.07 -2.09
N HIS A 29 10.64 -0.39 -3.23
CA HIS A 29 11.73 0.54 -3.49
C HIS A 29 11.17 1.94 -3.73
N ALA A 30 11.59 2.91 -2.90
CA ALA A 30 11.00 4.24 -2.90
C ALA A 30 11.20 4.99 -4.22
N GLN A 31 12.35 4.85 -4.85
CA GLN A 31 12.64 5.50 -6.14
C GLN A 31 11.79 4.92 -7.27
N GLU A 32 11.78 3.60 -7.42
CA GLU A 32 10.94 2.89 -8.39
C GLU A 32 9.46 3.25 -8.23
N GLY A 33 8.98 3.28 -6.98
CA GLY A 33 7.59 3.64 -6.70
C GLY A 33 7.27 5.07 -7.12
N VAL A 34 8.13 6.03 -6.81
CA VAL A 34 7.93 7.44 -7.18
C VAL A 34 8.00 7.65 -8.70
N GLU A 35 8.90 6.97 -9.40
CA GLU A 35 8.95 6.99 -10.86
C GLU A 35 7.61 6.52 -11.46
N LYS A 36 7.05 5.41 -10.98
CA LYS A 36 5.74 4.90 -11.42
C LYS A 36 4.60 5.87 -11.09
N ILE A 37 4.58 6.42 -9.87
CA ILE A 37 3.59 7.42 -9.46
C ILE A 37 3.61 8.61 -10.41
N THR A 38 4.79 9.13 -10.72
CA THR A 38 4.97 10.29 -11.61
C THR A 38 4.53 10.00 -13.03
N VAL A 39 4.93 8.85 -13.60
CA VAL A 39 4.55 8.44 -14.95
C VAL A 39 3.04 8.27 -15.07
N LEU A 40 2.42 7.56 -14.12
CA LEU A 40 0.98 7.31 -14.16
C LEU A 40 0.14 8.58 -13.92
N ALA A 41 0.63 9.50 -13.09
CA ALA A 41 -0.01 10.81 -12.90
C ALA A 41 0.05 11.67 -14.17
N ALA A 42 1.18 11.67 -14.89
CA ALA A 42 1.33 12.37 -16.17
C ALA A 42 0.37 11.80 -17.22
N LEU A 43 0.33 10.47 -17.37
CA LEU A 43 -0.60 9.80 -18.31
C LEU A 43 -2.07 10.09 -17.99
N ALA A 44 -2.43 10.13 -16.70
CA ALA A 44 -3.80 10.49 -16.29
C ALA A 44 -4.15 11.92 -16.64
N LEU A 45 -3.21 12.87 -16.52
CA LEU A 45 -3.41 14.26 -16.88
C LEU A 45 -3.58 14.44 -18.40
N GLU A 46 -2.72 13.81 -19.20
CA GLU A 46 -2.80 13.84 -20.66
C GLU A 46 -4.15 13.33 -21.18
N ARG A 47 -4.64 12.21 -20.62
CA ARG A 47 -5.95 11.65 -20.97
C ARG A 47 -7.11 12.58 -20.61
N ARG A 48 -7.03 13.26 -19.44
CA ARG A 48 -8.04 14.27 -19.06
C ARG A 48 -8.08 15.44 -20.05
N VAL A 49 -6.92 15.95 -20.45
CA VAL A 49 -6.82 17.05 -21.41
C VAL A 49 -7.37 16.63 -22.78
N ALA A 50 -7.04 15.42 -23.23
CA ALA A 50 -7.55 14.89 -24.51
C ALA A 50 -9.09 14.75 -24.51
N GLN A 51 -9.68 14.25 -23.42
CA GLN A 51 -11.14 14.13 -23.27
C GLN A 51 -11.85 15.48 -23.23
N GLY A 52 -11.35 16.45 -22.47
CA GLY A 52 -11.92 17.81 -22.44
C GLY A 52 -11.88 18.51 -23.80
N ARG A 53 -10.89 18.20 -24.66
CA ARG A 53 -10.85 18.69 -26.05
C ARG A 53 -11.90 18.02 -26.92
N GLN A 54 -12.16 16.72 -26.75
CA GLN A 54 -13.20 16.00 -27.49
C GLN A 54 -14.63 16.46 -27.13
N GLU A 55 -14.87 16.69 -25.84
CA GLU A 55 -16.18 17.21 -25.39
C GLU A 55 -16.45 18.61 -25.92
N ASN A 56 -15.45 19.51 -25.87
CA ASN A 56 -15.58 20.85 -26.46
C ASN A 56 -15.75 20.85 -27.99
N SER A 57 -15.27 19.83 -28.68
CA SER A 57 -15.44 19.67 -30.14
C SER A 57 -16.84 19.13 -30.48
N ARG A 58 -17.41 18.27 -29.66
CA ARG A 58 -18.75 17.71 -29.81
C ARG A 58 -19.86 18.73 -29.55
N THR A 59 -19.65 19.67 -28.63
CA THR A 59 -20.60 20.76 -28.38
C THR A 59 -20.65 21.84 -29.48
N ARG A 60 -19.72 21.78 -30.43
CA ARG A 60 -19.68 22.70 -31.60
C ARG A 60 -20.19 22.10 -32.90
N SER A 61 -20.59 20.83 -32.94
CA SER A 61 -21.08 20.15 -34.15
C SER A 61 -22.43 19.51 -33.82
N ASP A 62 -23.50 20.17 -34.28
CA ASP A 62 -24.87 19.69 -34.16
C ASP A 62 -25.06 18.34 -34.86
N ALA A 63 -25.74 17.46 -34.16
CA ALA A 63 -26.62 16.39 -34.63
C ALA A 63 -26.21 15.57 -35.87
N ILE A 64 -25.47 14.47 -35.65
CA ILE A 64 -25.56 13.29 -36.52
C ILE A 64 -25.55 12.03 -35.60
N ILE A 65 -26.54 11.16 -35.87
CA ILE A 65 -26.86 9.91 -35.16
C ILE A 65 -25.61 9.00 -35.02
N PRO A 66 -25.27 8.48 -33.86
CA PRO A 66 -24.11 7.58 -33.70
C PRO A 66 -24.46 6.19 -34.25
N SER A 67 -23.76 5.76 -35.28
CA SER A 67 -23.67 4.34 -35.64
C SER A 67 -22.99 3.57 -34.52
N ALA A 68 -23.57 2.43 -34.15
CA ALA A 68 -23.07 1.53 -33.11
C ALA A 68 -21.72 0.94 -33.53
N GLY A 69 -20.64 1.61 -33.17
CA GLY A 69 -19.28 1.09 -33.18
C GLY A 69 -18.93 0.66 -31.78
N VAL A 70 -18.50 -0.60 -31.63
CA VAL A 70 -18.02 -1.17 -30.38
C VAL A 70 -16.81 -0.36 -29.91
N ALA A 71 -17.05 0.58 -29.01
CA ALA A 71 -15.99 1.31 -28.33
C ALA A 71 -15.37 0.39 -27.25
N SER A 72 -14.12 0.03 -27.43
CA SER A 72 -13.32 -0.55 -26.35
C SER A 72 -13.38 0.36 -25.13
N PRO A 73 -13.68 -0.15 -23.94
CA PRO A 73 -13.77 0.69 -22.75
C PRO A 73 -12.36 1.03 -22.25
N GLU A 74 -11.67 1.96 -22.89
CA GLU A 74 -10.55 2.63 -22.25
C GLU A 74 -11.11 3.53 -21.16
N ARG A 75 -11.30 2.95 -19.96
CA ARG A 75 -11.62 3.75 -18.79
C ARG A 75 -10.42 4.64 -18.49
N PRO A 76 -10.58 5.97 -18.51
CA PRO A 76 -9.49 6.88 -18.16
C PRO A 76 -9.08 6.66 -16.70
N LEU A 77 -7.80 6.82 -16.39
CA LEU A 77 -7.27 6.88 -15.03
C LEU A 77 -7.77 8.17 -14.34
N LEU A 78 -9.05 8.20 -13.97
CA LEU A 78 -9.72 9.36 -13.37
C LEU A 78 -9.74 9.33 -11.84
N LEU A 79 -9.59 8.12 -11.25
CA LEU A 79 -9.59 7.95 -9.81
C LEU A 79 -8.14 7.88 -9.30
N PRO A 80 -7.86 8.48 -8.14
CA PRO A 80 -6.53 8.41 -7.55
C PRO A 80 -6.17 6.95 -7.23
N LEU A 81 -4.94 6.56 -7.57
CA LEU A 81 -4.35 5.32 -7.11
C LEU A 81 -3.89 5.51 -5.65
N GLU A 82 -4.02 4.47 -4.85
CA GLU A 82 -3.53 4.46 -3.47
C GLU A 82 -2.20 3.71 -3.42
N TRP A 83 -1.14 4.42 -3.03
CA TRP A 83 0.22 3.91 -3.03
C TRP A 83 0.69 3.54 -1.64
N HIS A 84 1.11 2.29 -1.48
CA HIS A 84 1.59 1.71 -0.25
C HIS A 84 3.08 1.39 -0.34
N PHE A 85 3.86 1.95 0.56
CA PHE A 85 5.25 1.54 0.74
C PHE A 85 5.30 0.35 1.70
N ILE A 86 5.81 -0.78 1.22
CA ILE A 86 5.86 -2.05 1.97
C ILE A 86 7.27 -2.63 2.11
N GLY A 87 8.28 -1.95 1.57
CA GLY A 87 9.69 -2.35 1.68
C GLY A 87 10.38 -1.80 2.93
N PRO A 88 11.63 -2.21 3.21
CA PRO A 88 12.40 -1.70 4.34
C PRO A 88 12.71 -0.21 4.17
N ILE A 89 12.51 0.57 5.24
CA ILE A 89 12.68 2.03 5.20
C ILE A 89 14.13 2.40 5.51
N GLN A 90 14.82 2.92 4.50
CA GLN A 90 16.11 3.57 4.68
C GLN A 90 15.93 5.02 5.13
N SER A 91 16.74 5.49 6.09
CA SER A 91 16.60 6.83 6.67
C SER A 91 16.73 7.97 5.65
N ASN A 92 17.54 7.80 4.60
CA ASN A 92 17.70 8.77 3.51
C ASN A 92 16.54 8.78 2.50
N LYS A 93 15.60 7.81 2.57
CA LYS A 93 14.44 7.71 1.69
C LYS A 93 13.13 8.17 2.35
N THR A 94 13.15 8.51 3.66
CA THR A 94 11.95 8.90 4.42
C THR A 94 11.23 10.09 3.81
N ARG A 95 11.95 11.08 3.28
CA ARG A 95 11.36 12.24 2.62
C ARG A 95 10.59 11.82 1.36
N LEU A 96 11.25 11.06 0.49
CA LEU A 96 10.65 10.57 -0.76
C LEU A 96 9.38 9.74 -0.49
N ILE A 97 9.41 8.89 0.54
CA ILE A 97 8.26 8.08 0.94
C ILE A 97 7.13 8.98 1.49
N ALA A 98 7.45 9.90 2.40
CA ALA A 98 6.45 10.77 3.02
C ALA A 98 5.75 11.70 2.03
N GLU A 99 6.44 12.16 0.99
CA GLU A 99 5.88 13.06 -0.02
C GLU A 99 4.94 12.35 -1.01
N HIS A 100 5.15 11.07 -1.34
CA HIS A 100 4.49 10.41 -2.47
C HIS A 100 3.54 9.27 -2.11
N PHE A 101 3.73 8.61 -0.96
CA PHE A 101 2.91 7.47 -0.56
C PHE A 101 1.77 7.87 0.39
N GLN A 102 0.67 7.13 0.34
CA GLN A 102 -0.45 7.29 1.26
C GLN A 102 -0.35 6.35 2.46
N TRP A 103 0.42 5.27 2.32
CA TRP A 103 0.63 4.26 3.33
C TRP A 103 2.09 3.84 3.47
N VAL A 104 2.47 3.50 4.69
CA VAL A 104 3.75 2.85 5.02
C VAL A 104 3.48 1.68 5.96
N HIS A 105 3.88 0.47 5.58
CA HIS A 105 3.59 -0.73 6.36
C HIS A 105 4.76 -1.21 7.23
N SER A 106 5.95 -0.75 6.94
CA SER A 106 7.21 -1.29 7.47
C SER A 106 7.86 -0.39 8.52
N LEU A 107 7.05 0.34 9.29
CA LEU A 107 7.58 1.22 10.34
C LEU A 107 8.01 0.38 11.56
N ASP A 108 9.29 0.41 11.89
CA ASP A 108 9.90 -0.45 12.92
C ASP A 108 10.68 0.30 14.00
N ARG A 109 10.80 1.64 13.91
CA ARG A 109 11.59 2.42 14.86
C ARG A 109 11.19 3.90 14.93
N GLU A 110 11.32 4.47 16.11
CA GLU A 110 10.97 5.85 16.41
C GLU A 110 11.64 6.88 15.49
N LYS A 111 12.94 6.75 15.24
CA LYS A 111 13.69 7.66 14.37
C LYS A 111 13.07 7.77 12.97
N ILE A 112 12.55 6.68 12.43
CA ILE A 112 11.87 6.67 11.13
C ILE A 112 10.51 7.35 11.23
N ALA A 113 9.73 7.08 12.29
CA ALA A 113 8.44 7.74 12.53
C ALA A 113 8.61 9.27 12.57
N GLN A 114 9.58 9.76 13.35
CA GLN A 114 9.89 11.19 13.46
C GLN A 114 10.27 11.80 12.11
N ARG A 115 11.10 11.11 11.32
CA ARG A 115 11.53 11.59 9.98
C ARG A 115 10.39 11.61 8.97
N LEU A 116 9.52 10.59 8.97
CA LEU A 116 8.33 10.56 8.11
C LEU A 116 7.37 11.70 8.49
N ASN A 117 7.13 11.91 9.79
CA ASN A 117 6.31 13.01 10.28
C ASN A 117 6.88 14.38 9.86
N ALA A 118 8.18 14.60 10.05
CA ALA A 118 8.83 15.86 9.69
C ALA A 118 8.81 16.13 8.17
N ALA A 119 8.85 15.06 7.36
CA ALA A 119 8.91 15.16 5.91
C ALA A 119 7.53 15.16 5.23
N ARG A 120 6.44 14.83 5.93
CA ARG A 120 5.08 14.84 5.35
C ARG A 120 4.68 16.27 5.04
N PRO A 121 4.32 16.60 3.77
CA PRO A 121 4.01 17.97 3.37
C PRO A 121 2.78 18.53 4.10
N ASP A 122 2.78 19.83 4.35
CA ASP A 122 1.62 20.55 4.88
C ASP A 122 0.46 20.50 3.90
N GLY A 123 -0.76 20.46 4.42
CA GLY A 123 -1.97 20.38 3.61
C GLY A 123 -2.27 18.99 2.99
N THR A 124 -1.37 18.02 3.16
CA THR A 124 -1.66 16.63 2.77
C THR A 124 -2.28 15.85 3.94
N PRO A 125 -3.16 14.86 3.68
CA PRO A 125 -3.66 13.99 4.74
C PRO A 125 -2.51 13.30 5.49
N PRO A 126 -2.66 13.01 6.79
CA PRO A 126 -1.67 12.26 7.55
C PRO A 126 -1.30 10.94 6.84
N LEU A 127 -0.02 10.58 6.88
CA LEU A 127 0.47 9.34 6.32
C LEU A 127 -0.02 8.16 7.16
N ASN A 128 -0.78 7.25 6.54
CA ASN A 128 -1.21 6.02 7.22
C ASN A 128 -0.01 5.11 7.47
N VAL A 129 0.16 4.63 8.70
CA VAL A 129 1.30 3.77 9.03
C VAL A 129 0.85 2.51 9.76
N CYS A 130 1.52 1.39 9.46
CA CYS A 130 1.46 0.17 10.26
C CYS A 130 2.84 -0.05 10.92
N ILE A 131 2.83 -0.52 12.15
CA ILE A 131 4.06 -0.97 12.82
C ILE A 131 4.36 -2.38 12.34
N GLN A 132 5.57 -2.58 11.82
CA GLN A 132 6.04 -3.93 11.46
C GLN A 132 6.51 -4.65 12.73
N VAL A 133 5.97 -5.86 12.94
CA VAL A 133 6.31 -6.73 14.07
C VAL A 133 7.00 -8.00 13.56
N ASN A 134 8.10 -8.37 14.21
CA ASN A 134 8.80 -9.63 13.97
C ASN A 134 8.11 -10.77 14.73
N VAL A 135 7.16 -11.41 14.12
CA VAL A 135 6.37 -12.52 14.71
C VAL A 135 7.06 -13.88 14.62
N SER A 136 8.20 -13.97 13.93
CA SER A 136 8.98 -15.21 13.78
C SER A 136 10.06 -15.37 14.85
N GLY A 137 10.46 -14.27 15.53
CA GLY A 137 11.50 -14.28 16.55
C GLY A 137 12.93 -14.37 16.02
N GLU A 138 13.15 -14.27 14.71
CA GLU A 138 14.47 -14.29 14.11
C GLU A 138 15.16 -12.93 14.20
N ALA A 139 16.37 -12.89 14.74
CA ALA A 139 17.14 -11.65 14.91
C ALA A 139 17.46 -10.92 13.58
N ALA A 140 17.50 -11.64 12.46
CA ALA A 140 17.79 -11.07 11.13
C ALA A 140 16.57 -10.45 10.45
N LYS A 141 15.35 -10.61 10.99
CA LYS A 141 14.12 -10.08 10.40
C LYS A 141 13.84 -8.66 10.89
N SER A 142 13.36 -7.83 9.96
CA SER A 142 12.89 -6.47 10.28
C SER A 142 11.62 -6.49 11.11
N GLY A 143 11.41 -5.44 11.89
CA GLY A 143 10.24 -5.26 12.74
C GLY A 143 10.62 -5.17 14.20
N VAL A 144 9.76 -4.55 14.99
CA VAL A 144 9.90 -4.54 16.46
C VAL A 144 9.62 -5.93 17.02
N THR A 145 10.24 -6.26 18.16
CA THR A 145 9.89 -7.50 18.88
C THR A 145 8.51 -7.37 19.53
N PRO A 146 7.76 -8.49 19.68
CA PRO A 146 6.49 -8.47 20.41
C PRO A 146 6.64 -7.87 21.80
N GLY A 147 5.83 -6.84 22.10
CA GLY A 147 5.90 -6.03 23.32
C GLY A 147 6.50 -4.63 23.11
N GLU A 148 7.36 -4.43 22.12
CA GLU A 148 7.93 -3.11 21.80
C GLU A 148 6.98 -2.26 20.94
N GLU A 149 6.02 -2.86 20.24
CA GLU A 149 5.05 -2.18 19.40
C GLU A 149 4.24 -1.13 20.17
N ALA A 150 3.99 -1.37 21.45
CA ALA A 150 3.23 -0.47 22.29
C ALA A 150 3.94 0.88 22.51
N LYS A 151 5.26 0.82 22.80
CA LYS A 151 6.08 2.03 22.96
C LYS A 151 6.11 2.83 21.64
N LEU A 152 6.25 2.15 20.51
CA LEU A 152 6.28 2.81 19.21
C LEU A 152 4.90 3.40 18.84
N ALA A 153 3.81 2.72 19.20
CA ALA A 153 2.45 3.23 19.01
C ALA A 153 2.22 4.54 19.81
N ASP A 154 2.67 4.58 21.07
CA ASP A 154 2.57 5.78 21.91
C ASP A 154 3.42 6.95 21.34
N VAL A 155 4.55 6.66 20.70
CA VAL A 155 5.33 7.69 19.98
C VAL A 155 4.56 8.20 18.77
N ILE A 156 4.04 7.29 17.92
CA ILE A 156 3.32 7.67 16.69
C ILE A 156 2.07 8.49 17.02
N ALA A 157 1.36 8.19 18.10
CA ALA A 157 0.18 8.92 18.54
C ALA A 157 0.45 10.42 18.82
N ARG A 158 1.70 10.80 19.08
CA ARG A 158 2.14 12.19 19.29
C ARG A 158 2.64 12.88 18.03
N LEU A 159 2.63 12.20 16.88
CA LEU A 159 3.13 12.70 15.60
C LEU A 159 1.94 13.05 14.68
N PRO A 160 1.53 14.34 14.60
CA PRO A 160 0.25 14.74 14.02
C PRO A 160 0.12 14.50 12.52
N ARG A 161 1.24 14.33 11.81
CA ARG A 161 1.25 14.04 10.36
C ARG A 161 1.30 12.54 10.05
N LEU A 162 1.24 11.68 11.08
CA LEU A 162 1.10 10.23 10.95
C LEU A 162 -0.24 9.78 11.53
N LYS A 163 -0.81 8.73 10.93
CA LYS A 163 -2.00 8.06 11.45
C LYS A 163 -1.70 6.57 11.62
N LEU A 164 -1.56 6.12 12.86
CA LEU A 164 -1.41 4.70 13.14
C LEU A 164 -2.70 3.97 12.79
N ARG A 165 -2.61 3.00 11.89
CA ARG A 165 -3.73 2.21 11.41
C ARG A 165 -3.72 0.78 11.93
N GLY A 166 -2.55 0.25 12.26
CA GLY A 166 -2.46 -1.13 12.71
C GLY A 166 -1.06 -1.71 12.69
N LEU A 167 -1.01 -3.02 12.52
CA LEU A 167 0.22 -3.79 12.52
C LEU A 167 0.45 -4.50 11.18
N MET A 168 1.71 -4.79 10.89
CA MET A 168 2.12 -5.56 9.72
C MET A 168 3.13 -6.66 10.12
N ALA A 169 3.04 -7.81 9.47
CA ALA A 169 4.05 -8.85 9.60
C ALA A 169 4.39 -9.50 8.25
N ILE A 170 5.67 -9.90 8.12
CA ILE A 170 6.19 -10.78 7.07
C ILE A 170 6.88 -11.93 7.79
N PRO A 171 6.16 -13.01 8.11
CA PRO A 171 6.74 -14.15 8.79
C PRO A 171 7.80 -14.85 7.94
N GLU A 172 8.59 -15.69 8.57
CA GLU A 172 9.44 -16.64 7.86
C GLU A 172 8.57 -17.62 7.04
N PRO A 173 8.94 -17.87 5.77
CA PRO A 173 8.23 -18.84 4.95
C PRO A 173 8.22 -20.24 5.58
N THR A 174 7.06 -20.87 5.61
CA THR A 174 6.86 -22.25 6.09
C THR A 174 5.66 -22.85 5.39
N THR A 175 5.66 -24.16 5.21
CA THR A 175 4.51 -24.95 4.71
C THR A 175 3.62 -25.44 5.86
N ASP A 176 4.04 -25.27 7.11
CA ASP A 176 3.22 -25.64 8.28
C ASP A 176 2.15 -24.56 8.51
N VAL A 177 0.93 -24.89 8.11
CA VAL A 177 -0.25 -24.00 8.25
C VAL A 177 -0.52 -23.65 9.71
N THR A 178 -0.27 -24.59 10.66
CA THR A 178 -0.46 -24.35 12.09
C THR A 178 0.51 -23.25 12.58
N LEU A 179 1.76 -23.32 12.15
CA LEU A 179 2.76 -22.31 12.48
C LEU A 179 2.47 -20.96 11.82
N GLN A 180 2.02 -20.97 10.55
CA GLN A 180 1.56 -19.74 9.87
C GLN A 180 0.46 -19.05 10.69
N ARG A 181 -0.61 -19.80 11.03
CA ARG A 181 -1.75 -19.30 11.80
C ARG A 181 -1.32 -18.77 13.17
N ARG A 182 -0.48 -19.51 13.89
CA ARG A 182 0.05 -19.07 15.20
C ARG A 182 0.76 -17.72 15.12
N ARG A 183 1.58 -17.50 14.08
CA ARG A 183 2.29 -16.24 13.86
C ARG A 183 1.32 -15.09 13.57
N PHE A 184 0.29 -15.32 12.75
CA PHE A 184 -0.73 -14.31 12.44
C PHE A 184 -1.67 -14.05 13.61
N ALA A 185 -2.03 -15.07 14.39
CA ALA A 185 -2.80 -14.90 15.62
C ALA A 185 -2.06 -14.00 16.62
N LEU A 186 -0.75 -14.17 16.77
CA LEU A 186 0.06 -13.30 17.61
C LEU A 186 -0.06 -11.83 17.16
N LEU A 187 0.00 -11.55 15.84
CA LEU A 187 -0.14 -10.17 15.33
C LEU A 187 -1.52 -9.60 15.65
N ARG A 188 -2.59 -10.39 15.51
CA ARG A 188 -3.95 -10.00 15.88
C ARG A 188 -4.04 -9.66 17.37
N GLU A 189 -3.53 -10.53 18.25
CA GLU A 189 -3.54 -10.31 19.69
C GLU A 189 -2.78 -9.05 20.09
N LEU A 190 -1.65 -8.76 19.44
CA LEU A 190 -0.89 -7.52 19.65
C LEU A 190 -1.73 -6.29 19.27
N LYS A 191 -2.42 -6.34 18.12
CA LYS A 191 -3.34 -5.27 17.71
C LYS A 191 -4.47 -5.08 18.72
N ASP A 192 -5.07 -6.16 19.20
CA ASP A 192 -6.18 -6.10 20.15
C ASP A 192 -5.73 -5.53 21.51
N ARG A 193 -4.49 -5.88 21.96
CA ARG A 193 -3.88 -5.25 23.14
C ARG A 193 -3.65 -3.74 22.99
N LEU A 194 -3.21 -3.30 21.81
CA LEU A 194 -3.07 -1.85 21.52
C LEU A 194 -4.41 -1.15 21.47
N ALA A 195 -5.45 -1.79 20.91
CA ALA A 195 -6.81 -1.26 20.89
C ALA A 195 -7.37 -1.10 22.31
N ALA A 196 -7.14 -2.07 23.21
CA ALA A 196 -7.52 -1.98 24.61
C ALA A 196 -6.78 -0.85 25.38
N ARG A 197 -5.64 -0.38 24.87
CA ARG A 197 -4.91 0.81 25.38
C ARG A 197 -5.41 2.13 24.80
N GLY A 198 -6.45 2.11 23.95
CA GLY A 198 -7.06 3.31 23.37
C GLY A 198 -6.55 3.68 21.95
N HIS A 199 -5.71 2.87 21.31
CA HIS A 199 -5.32 3.10 19.92
C HIS A 199 -6.43 2.64 18.96
N ALA A 200 -6.94 3.54 18.10
CA ALA A 200 -7.95 3.20 17.10
C ALA A 200 -7.33 2.50 15.89
N LEU A 201 -7.27 1.18 15.91
CA LEU A 201 -6.61 0.35 14.91
C LEU A 201 -7.62 -0.47 14.10
N ASP A 202 -7.52 -0.41 12.78
CA ASP A 202 -8.41 -1.12 11.84
C ASP A 202 -7.67 -2.04 10.86
N THR A 203 -6.33 -2.07 10.91
CA THR A 203 -5.52 -2.74 9.89
C THR A 203 -4.64 -3.85 10.45
N LEU A 204 -4.76 -5.04 9.84
CA LEU A 204 -3.79 -6.13 9.91
C LEU A 204 -3.27 -6.41 8.50
N SER A 205 -2.06 -5.87 8.19
CA SER A 205 -1.40 -6.10 6.92
C SER A 205 -0.54 -7.35 7.01
N MET A 206 -1.10 -8.47 6.62
CA MET A 206 -0.45 -9.79 6.70
C MET A 206 -1.01 -10.72 5.63
N GLY A 207 -0.24 -11.74 5.25
CA GLY A 207 -0.57 -12.68 4.19
C GLY A 207 -0.06 -12.26 2.81
N MET A 208 0.62 -13.23 2.19
CA MET A 208 1.12 -13.20 0.81
C MET A 208 0.65 -14.47 0.10
N SER A 209 1.09 -14.72 -1.13
CA SER A 209 0.60 -15.84 -1.95
C SER A 209 0.61 -17.21 -1.25
N ASP A 210 1.66 -17.50 -0.46
CA ASP A 210 1.88 -18.84 0.11
C ASP A 210 1.25 -19.03 1.50
N ASP A 211 0.82 -17.95 2.16
CA ASP A 211 0.24 -17.97 3.52
C ASP A 211 -1.07 -17.16 3.61
N LEU A 212 -1.65 -16.85 2.44
CA LEU A 212 -2.85 -16.03 2.31
C LEU A 212 -4.04 -16.54 3.13
N GLU A 213 -4.33 -17.84 3.01
CA GLU A 213 -5.48 -18.44 3.68
C GLU A 213 -5.32 -18.41 5.20
N ALA A 214 -4.13 -18.75 5.70
CA ALA A 214 -3.82 -18.68 7.12
C ALA A 214 -3.95 -17.26 7.66
N ALA A 215 -3.51 -16.26 6.91
CA ALA A 215 -3.65 -14.85 7.28
C ALA A 215 -5.12 -14.40 7.33
N ILE A 216 -5.94 -14.80 6.35
CA ILE A 216 -7.37 -14.49 6.31
C ILE A 216 -8.09 -15.13 7.50
N MET A 217 -7.81 -16.40 7.80
CA MET A 217 -8.37 -17.11 8.96
C MET A 217 -8.05 -16.41 10.28
N GLU A 218 -6.92 -15.72 10.37
CA GLU A 218 -6.50 -14.96 11.55
C GLU A 218 -6.87 -13.47 11.48
N GLY A 219 -7.76 -13.08 10.55
CA GLY A 219 -8.36 -11.74 10.50
C GLY A 219 -7.56 -10.70 9.74
N ALA A 220 -6.75 -11.09 8.73
CA ALA A 220 -6.10 -10.14 7.85
C ALA A 220 -7.11 -9.18 7.22
N THR A 221 -6.91 -7.88 7.38
CA THR A 221 -7.73 -6.85 6.73
C THR A 221 -7.12 -6.39 5.41
N MET A 222 -5.81 -6.63 5.24
CA MET A 222 -5.06 -6.31 4.03
C MET A 222 -4.08 -7.42 3.70
N VAL A 223 -4.25 -8.02 2.52
CA VAL A 223 -3.37 -9.06 1.97
C VAL A 223 -2.55 -8.53 0.80
N ARG A 224 -1.31 -9.00 0.62
CA ARG A 224 -0.33 -8.47 -0.33
C ARG A 224 -0.01 -9.53 -1.39
N VAL A 225 -0.54 -9.36 -2.59
CA VAL A 225 -0.42 -10.32 -3.68
C VAL A 225 0.32 -9.71 -4.86
N GLY A 226 1.35 -10.36 -5.34
CA GLY A 226 2.16 -9.91 -6.49
C GLY A 226 2.05 -10.87 -7.67
N SER A 227 2.77 -12.00 -7.62
CA SER A 227 2.89 -12.95 -8.74
C SER A 227 1.57 -13.55 -9.21
N ALA A 228 0.58 -13.70 -8.36
CA ALA A 228 -0.75 -14.18 -8.77
C ALA A 228 -1.54 -13.12 -9.57
N ILE A 229 -1.17 -11.83 -9.49
CA ILE A 229 -1.81 -10.75 -10.26
C ILE A 229 -1.01 -10.43 -11.53
N PHE A 230 0.30 -10.28 -11.39
CA PHE A 230 1.17 -9.75 -12.45
C PHE A 230 1.97 -10.84 -13.19
N GLY A 231 1.88 -12.09 -12.75
CA GLY A 231 2.69 -13.18 -13.29
C GLY A 231 4.08 -13.33 -12.63
N PRO A 232 4.85 -14.31 -13.08
CA PRO A 232 6.22 -14.51 -12.61
C PRO A 232 7.10 -13.31 -13.04
N ARG A 233 8.07 -12.95 -12.19
CA ARG A 233 9.02 -11.90 -12.51
C ARG A 233 9.94 -12.35 -13.63
N THR A 234 10.01 -11.59 -14.71
CA THR A 234 11.11 -11.69 -15.68
C THR A 234 12.39 -11.19 -15.00
N LYS A 235 13.39 -12.07 -14.94
CA LYS A 235 14.73 -11.72 -14.43
C LYS A 235 15.44 -10.76 -15.38
#